data_8a360b338b7d508f11224b7e92cf1f9e
#
_entry.id   8a360b338b7d508f11224b7e92cf1f9e
#
_cell.length_a   1.000
_cell.length_b   1.000
_cell.length_c   1.000
_cell.angle_alpha   90.00
_cell.angle_beta   90.00
_cell.angle_gamma   90.00
#
_symmetry.space_group_name_H-M   'P 1'
#
loop_
_entity.id
_entity.type
_entity.pdbx_description
1 polymer ?
#
loop_
_entity_poly.entity_id
_entity_poly.type
_entity_poly.pdbx_seq_one_letter_code
_entity_poly.pdbx_strand_id
1 'polypeptide(L)' 'MDPMTKWEYATAPVLTHATKQILDSWGEDGWELVTITPGMNPENVVAYFKRPLEDS' A
#
# COMPACT_ATOMS: atom_id res chain seq x y z
N MET A 1 15.44 14.37 -12.03
CA MET A 1 14.78 13.74 -10.89
C MET A 1 15.05 14.51 -9.62
N ASP A 2 14.06 14.67 -8.80
CA ASP A 2 14.17 15.46 -7.59
C ASP A 2 14.73 14.58 -6.46
N PRO A 3 15.96 14.85 -5.98
CA PRO A 3 16.50 14.06 -4.87
C PRO A 3 15.76 14.26 -3.57
N MET A 4 14.88 15.25 -3.53
CA MET A 4 14.11 15.53 -2.33
C MET A 4 12.67 15.05 -2.45
N THR A 5 12.43 14.05 -3.27
CA THR A 5 11.09 13.50 -3.40
C THR A 5 10.55 13.10 -2.04
N LYS A 6 9.37 13.59 -1.74
CA LYS A 6 8.70 13.25 -0.50
C LYS A 6 7.62 12.22 -0.78
N TRP A 7 7.37 11.39 0.19
CA TRP A 7 6.44 10.27 0.04
C TRP A 7 5.36 10.35 1.08
N GLU A 8 4.18 9.90 0.73
CA GLU A 8 3.16 9.65 1.74
C GLU A 8 2.95 8.15 1.83
N TYR A 9 2.55 7.70 3.00
CA TYR A 9 2.40 6.28 3.28
C TYR A 9 1.00 5.97 3.75
N ALA A 10 0.55 4.76 3.45
CA ALA A 10 -0.74 4.29 3.91
C ALA A 10 -0.62 2.83 4.32
N THR A 11 -1.42 2.43 5.28
CA THR A 11 -1.52 1.04 5.68
C THR A 11 -2.97 0.62 5.60
N ALA A 12 -3.20 -0.64 5.24
CA ALA A 12 -4.56 -1.14 5.11
C ALA A 12 -4.60 -2.63 5.40
N PRO A 13 -5.65 -3.11 6.06
CA PRO A 13 -5.86 -4.54 6.20
C PRO A 13 -6.27 -5.12 4.84
N VAL A 14 -5.75 -6.30 4.53
CA VAL A 14 -6.03 -6.97 3.27
C VAL A 14 -6.47 -8.39 3.59
N LEU A 15 -7.64 -8.75 3.08
CA LEU A 15 -8.13 -10.12 3.23
C LEU A 15 -7.35 -11.02 2.28
N THR A 16 -6.88 -12.14 2.80
CA THR A 16 -6.02 -13.01 2.00
C THR A 16 -6.73 -13.59 0.79
N HIS A 17 -8.04 -13.77 0.86
CA HIS A 17 -8.78 -14.33 -0.28
C HIS A 17 -9.16 -13.28 -1.32
N ALA A 18 -8.85 -12.01 -1.08
CA ALA A 18 -9.16 -10.92 -2.00
C ALA A 18 -7.96 -10.02 -2.21
N THR A 19 -6.77 -10.56 -2.04
CA THR A 19 -5.55 -9.75 -2.03
C THR A 19 -5.36 -8.98 -3.33
N LYS A 20 -5.49 -9.68 -4.46
CA LYS A 20 -5.22 -9.02 -5.74
C LYS A 20 -6.17 -7.87 -5.98
N GLN A 21 -7.46 -8.08 -5.70
CA GLN A 21 -8.44 -7.04 -5.94
C GLN A 21 -8.18 -5.80 -5.09
N ILE A 22 -7.83 -6.01 -3.83
CA ILE A 22 -7.57 -4.90 -2.94
C ILE A 22 -6.32 -4.16 -3.36
N LEU A 23 -5.24 -4.89 -3.70
CA LEU A 23 -4.01 -4.25 -4.13
C LEU A 23 -4.20 -3.50 -5.44
N ASP A 24 -4.97 -4.06 -6.36
CA ASP A 24 -5.22 -3.38 -7.63
C ASP A 24 -5.95 -2.07 -7.42
N SER A 25 -6.92 -2.05 -6.48
CA SER A 25 -7.63 -0.81 -6.19
C SER A 25 -6.70 0.27 -5.69
N TRP A 26 -5.77 -0.08 -4.83
CA TRP A 26 -4.80 0.90 -4.35
C TRP A 26 -3.89 1.36 -5.48
N GLY A 27 -3.49 0.41 -6.34
CA GLY A 27 -2.63 0.76 -7.47
C GLY A 27 -3.29 1.73 -8.44
N GLU A 28 -4.61 1.62 -8.61
CA GLU A 28 -5.31 2.53 -9.50
C GLU A 28 -5.24 3.98 -9.02
N ASP A 29 -5.06 4.17 -7.72
CA ASP A 29 -4.91 5.51 -7.17
C ASP A 29 -3.46 5.94 -7.08
N GLY A 30 -2.56 5.19 -7.69
CA GLY A 30 -1.16 5.56 -7.75
C GLY A 30 -0.31 5.06 -6.61
N TRP A 31 -0.86 4.19 -5.77
CA TRP A 31 -0.11 3.65 -4.64
C TRP A 31 0.75 2.48 -5.07
N GLU A 32 1.93 2.40 -4.48
CA GLU A 32 2.87 1.31 -4.70
C GLU A 32 2.98 0.49 -3.42
N LEU A 33 2.88 -0.82 -3.55
CA LEU A 33 3.02 -1.70 -2.40
C LEU A 33 4.48 -1.77 -1.96
N VAL A 34 4.70 -1.52 -0.68
CA VAL A 34 6.04 -1.59 -0.10
C VAL A 34 6.28 -2.97 0.50
N THR A 35 5.37 -3.41 1.36
CA THR A 35 5.53 -4.69 2.02
C THR A 35 4.19 -5.12 2.59
N ILE A 36 4.14 -6.39 2.98
CA ILE A 36 2.98 -6.98 3.63
C ILE A 36 3.46 -7.68 4.88
N THR A 37 2.75 -7.47 5.99
CA THR A 37 3.07 -8.14 7.24
C THR A 37 1.85 -8.92 7.72
N PRO A 38 2.05 -9.95 8.57
CA PRO A 38 0.91 -10.68 9.13
C PRO A 38 0.01 -9.78 9.97
N GLY A 39 -1.29 -10.02 9.87
CA GLY A 39 -2.24 -9.32 10.70
C GLY A 39 -2.51 -10.07 11.99
N MET A 40 -3.51 -9.58 12.72
CA MET A 40 -3.90 -10.22 13.98
C MET A 40 -4.53 -11.58 13.75
N ASN A 41 -5.21 -11.75 12.62
CA ASN A 41 -5.84 -13.01 12.25
C ASN A 41 -5.13 -13.62 11.08
N PRO A 42 -5.10 -14.96 10.97
CA PRO A 42 -4.46 -15.58 9.81
C PRO A 42 -5.12 -15.26 8.48
N GLU A 43 -6.36 -14.78 8.50
CA GLU A 43 -7.06 -14.44 7.28
C GLU A 43 -6.78 -13.03 6.81
N ASN A 44 -6.06 -12.24 7.61
CA ASN A 44 -5.77 -10.85 7.28
C ASN A 44 -4.28 -10.62 7.28
N VAL A 45 -3.85 -9.75 6.38
CA VAL A 45 -2.50 -9.23 6.39
C VAL A 45 -2.60 -7.72 6.35
N VAL A 46 -1.51 -7.05 6.69
CA VAL A 46 -1.46 -5.60 6.66
C VAL A 46 -0.52 -5.19 5.54
N ALA A 47 -1.03 -4.42 4.60
CA ALA A 47 -0.25 -3.93 3.48
C ALA A 47 0.19 -2.51 3.75
N TYR A 48 1.42 -2.21 3.35
CA TYR A 48 2.01 -0.88 3.48
C TYR A 48 2.25 -0.34 2.10
N PHE A 49 1.74 0.86 1.84
CA PHE A 49 1.83 1.49 0.53
C PHE A 49 2.54 2.81 0.64
N LYS A 50 3.06 3.28 -0.49
CA LYS A 50 3.62 4.62 -0.57
C LYS A 50 3.28 5.20 -1.93
N ARG A 51 3.31 6.52 -2.01
CA ARG A 51 3.26 7.20 -3.29
C ARG A 51 3.88 8.59 -3.11
N PRO A 52 4.40 9.17 -4.18
CA PRO A 52 4.98 10.51 -4.08
C PRO A 52 3.92 11.53 -3.70
N LEU A 53 4.29 12.47 -2.84
CA LEU A 53 3.42 13.60 -2.57
C LEU A 53 3.33 14.45 -3.82
N GLU A 54 2.12 14.93 -4.12
CA GLU A 54 1.90 15.59 -5.38
C GLU A 54 2.66 16.88 -5.52
N ASP A 55 2.73 17.66 -4.52
CA ASP A 55 3.35 18.96 -4.62
C ASP A 55 4.71 19.01 -3.97
N SER A 56 5.37 17.88 -3.92
CA SER A 56 6.69 17.80 -3.30
C SER A 56 7.79 18.15 -4.27
#